data_ef7ff18780032ce35507e4b7c548ff7c
#
_entry.id   ef7ff18780032ce35507e4b7c548ff7c
#
_cell.length_a   1.000
_cell.length_b   1.000
_cell.length_c   1.000
_cell.angle_alpha   90.00
_cell.angle_beta   90.00
_cell.angle_gamma   90.00
#
_symmetry.space_group_name_H-M   'P 1'
#
loop_
_entity.id
_entity.type
_entity.pdbx_description
1 polymer ?
#
loop_
_entity_poly.entity_id
_entity_poly.type
_entity_poly.pdbx_seq_one_letter_code
_entity_poly.pdbx_strand_id
1 'polypeptide(L)'
;MVVVGLDFGTTYSGYGHSFRDEYNKDHSKIYSNADWTSGGGLVTTKTPTVILFDENGKFHSFGYKAEEAYSRLLEDGEADGHSYFSCFKMKLFQDEDSKELVHPRLKVLR
;
A
#
# COMPACT_ATOMS: atom_id res chain seq x y z
N MET A 1 -18.33 -13.89 13.57
CA MET A 1 -17.15 -13.07 13.90
C MET A 1 -16.07 -13.33 12.86
N VAL A 2 -15.50 -12.29 12.33
CA VAL A 2 -14.33 -12.34 11.44
C VAL A 2 -13.12 -11.76 12.18
N VAL A 3 -11.96 -12.37 11.97
CA VAL A 3 -10.66 -11.85 12.43
C VAL A 3 -9.85 -11.48 11.21
N VAL A 4 -9.25 -10.29 11.21
CA VAL A 4 -8.41 -9.80 10.15
C VAL A 4 -7.01 -9.53 10.71
N GLY A 5 -5.99 -10.09 10.07
CA GLY A 5 -4.58 -9.79 10.33
C GLY A 5 -4.04 -8.89 9.24
N LEU A 6 -3.43 -7.77 9.62
CA LEU A 6 -2.75 -6.86 8.70
C LEU A 6 -1.24 -6.99 8.87
N ASP A 7 -0.55 -7.21 7.79
CA ASP A 7 0.91 -7.14 7.72
C ASP A 7 1.31 -5.86 6.98
N PHE A 8 1.66 -4.84 7.74
CA PHE A 8 2.14 -3.58 7.22
C PHE A 8 3.66 -3.54 7.26
N GLY A 9 4.28 -4.01 6.18
CA GLY A 9 5.73 -4.09 6.05
C GLY A 9 6.36 -2.79 5.50
N THR A 10 7.67 -2.65 5.67
CA THR A 10 8.45 -1.53 5.11
C THR A 10 8.45 -1.56 3.58
N THR A 11 8.53 -2.74 2.99
CA THR A 11 8.61 -2.94 1.53
C THR A 11 7.30 -3.44 0.96
N TYR A 12 6.66 -4.42 1.63
CA TYR A 12 5.43 -5.06 1.19
C TYR A 12 4.41 -5.10 2.33
N SER A 13 3.15 -5.01 1.96
CA SER A 13 2.00 -5.14 2.86
C SER A 13 1.04 -6.20 2.38
N GLY A 14 0.32 -6.80 3.31
CA GLY A 14 -0.68 -7.81 3.01
C GLY A 14 -1.71 -7.94 4.12
N TYR A 15 -2.72 -8.75 3.89
CA TYR A 15 -3.69 -9.09 4.91
C TYR A 15 -4.22 -10.51 4.73
N GLY A 16 -4.70 -11.06 5.84
CA GLY A 16 -5.47 -12.29 5.86
C GLY A 16 -6.66 -12.17 6.76
N HIS A 17 -7.67 -12.97 6.53
CA HIS A 17 -8.84 -13.02 7.39
C HIS A 17 -9.34 -14.46 7.56
N SER A 18 -10.06 -14.68 8.64
CA SER A 18 -10.70 -15.97 8.92
C SER A 18 -12.04 -15.75 9.62
N PHE A 19 -13.00 -16.59 9.27
CA PHE A 19 -14.28 -16.65 9.97
C PHE A 19 -14.20 -17.65 11.11
N ARG A 20 -14.62 -17.25 12.31
CA ARG A 20 -14.50 -18.06 13.52
C ARG A 20 -15.11 -19.45 13.36
N ASP A 21 -16.29 -19.55 12.78
CA ASP A 21 -17.01 -20.82 12.67
C ASP A 21 -16.35 -21.79 11.68
N GLU A 22 -15.72 -21.26 10.63
CA GLU A 22 -14.95 -22.04 9.68
C GLU A 22 -13.62 -22.48 10.27
N TYR A 23 -12.91 -21.58 10.92
CA TYR A 23 -11.65 -21.85 11.60
C TYR A 23 -11.77 -22.93 12.68
N ASN A 24 -12.86 -22.92 13.48
CA ASN A 24 -13.10 -23.93 14.48
C ASN A 24 -13.31 -25.34 13.91
N LYS A 25 -13.79 -25.43 12.67
CA LYS A 25 -13.98 -26.69 11.95
C LYS A 25 -12.69 -27.13 11.25
N ASP A 26 -11.94 -26.19 10.72
CA ASP A 26 -10.72 -26.41 9.98
C ASP A 26 -9.78 -25.20 10.12
N HIS A 27 -8.71 -25.36 10.88
CA HIS A 27 -7.73 -24.31 11.17
C HIS A 27 -6.95 -23.84 9.93
N SER A 28 -7.04 -24.54 8.80
CA SER A 28 -6.46 -24.13 7.53
C SER A 28 -7.29 -23.09 6.76
N LYS A 29 -8.51 -22.79 7.25
CA LYS A 29 -9.44 -21.83 6.64
C LYS A 29 -9.05 -20.38 6.95
N ILE A 30 -7.94 -19.98 6.33
CA ILE A 30 -7.42 -18.61 6.34
C ILE A 30 -7.41 -18.11 4.90
N TYR A 31 -8.05 -16.98 4.68
CA TYR A 31 -8.18 -16.34 3.38
C TYR A 31 -7.23 -15.16 3.27
N SER A 32 -6.61 -15.00 2.13
CA SER A 32 -5.78 -13.84 1.81
C SER A 32 -6.18 -13.27 0.47
N ASN A 33 -5.82 -12.01 0.21
CA ASN A 33 -6.01 -11.48 -1.12
C ASN A 33 -4.96 -12.09 -2.06
N ALA A 34 -5.42 -12.96 -2.96
CA ALA A 34 -4.59 -13.54 -4.01
C ALA A 34 -4.57 -12.73 -5.31
N ASP A 35 -5.34 -11.64 -5.37
CA ASP A 35 -5.63 -10.90 -6.60
C ASP A 35 -4.78 -9.64 -6.81
N TRP A 36 -3.74 -9.46 -6.01
CA TRP A 36 -2.77 -8.41 -6.30
C TRP A 36 -1.89 -8.83 -7.47
N THR A 37 -2.08 -8.17 -8.60
CA THR A 37 -1.27 -8.37 -9.80
C THR A 37 -0.31 -7.21 -9.98
N SER A 38 0.96 -7.54 -10.21
CA SER A 38 1.92 -6.58 -10.75
C SER A 38 1.62 -6.31 -12.23
N GLY A 39 2.11 -5.21 -12.78
CA GLY A 39 1.98 -4.87 -14.21
C GLY A 39 2.53 -5.95 -15.16
N GLY A 40 3.32 -6.91 -14.66
CA GLY A 40 3.80 -8.08 -15.38
C GLY A 40 2.90 -9.32 -15.29
N GLY A 41 1.70 -9.19 -14.71
CA GLY A 41 0.75 -10.31 -14.59
C GLY A 41 1.06 -11.31 -13.47
N LEU A 42 2.08 -11.05 -12.65
CA LEU A 42 2.40 -11.89 -11.51
C LEU A 42 1.38 -11.67 -10.38
N VAL A 43 0.69 -12.73 -9.99
CA VAL A 43 -0.24 -12.74 -8.86
C VAL A 43 0.53 -12.97 -7.56
N THR A 44 0.34 -12.09 -6.58
CA THR A 44 1.00 -12.18 -5.27
C THR A 44 0.01 -11.99 -4.12
N THR A 45 0.36 -12.50 -2.94
CA THR A 45 -0.41 -12.30 -1.70
C THR A 45 -0.05 -10.99 -0.98
N LYS A 46 0.98 -10.31 -1.45
CA LYS A 46 1.45 -9.02 -0.92
C LYS A 46 1.57 -8.00 -2.03
N THR A 47 1.43 -6.74 -1.68
CA THR A 47 1.58 -5.60 -2.57
C THR A 47 2.65 -4.66 -2.01
N PRO A 48 3.38 -3.90 -2.83
CA PRO A 48 4.33 -2.90 -2.32
C PRO A 48 3.66 -1.92 -1.36
N THR A 49 4.38 -1.55 -0.30
CA THR A 49 3.94 -0.52 0.64
C THR A 49 4.20 0.86 0.03
N VAL A 50 3.33 1.21 -0.92
CA VAL A 50 3.40 2.42 -1.73
C VAL A 50 2.02 3.05 -1.78
N ILE A 51 1.97 4.37 -1.68
CA ILE A 51 0.72 5.13 -1.75
C ILE A 51 0.89 6.32 -2.70
N LEU A 52 -0.11 6.55 -3.51
CA LEU A 52 -0.19 7.69 -4.43
C LEU A 52 -1.37 8.58 -4.06
N PHE A 53 -1.10 9.87 -3.95
CA PHE A 53 -2.11 10.93 -3.82
C PHE A 53 -2.14 11.77 -5.08
N ASP A 54 -3.31 12.27 -5.42
CA ASP A 54 -3.49 13.19 -6.54
C ASP A 54 -2.97 14.61 -6.22
N GLU A 55 -3.06 15.50 -7.18
CA GLU A 55 -2.66 16.90 -7.08
C GLU A 55 -3.38 17.70 -5.99
N ASN A 56 -4.57 17.23 -5.56
CA ASN A 56 -5.36 17.82 -4.50
C ASN A 56 -5.06 17.20 -3.12
N GLY A 57 -4.11 16.26 -3.04
CA GLY A 57 -3.78 15.52 -1.83
C GLY A 57 -4.79 14.44 -1.46
N LYS A 58 -5.66 14.06 -2.41
CA LYS A 58 -6.65 13.00 -2.22
C LYS A 58 -6.04 11.64 -2.58
N PHE A 59 -6.38 10.61 -1.81
CA PHE A 59 -5.97 9.24 -2.08
C PHE A 59 -6.34 8.82 -3.51
N HIS A 60 -5.36 8.34 -4.25
CA HIS A 60 -5.52 7.82 -5.59
C HIS A 60 -5.46 6.28 -5.60
N SER A 61 -4.35 5.70 -5.15
CA SER A 61 -4.14 4.25 -5.19
C SER A 61 -3.06 3.79 -4.21
N PHE A 62 -3.01 2.48 -3.98
CA PHE A 62 -2.04 1.81 -3.11
C PHE A 62 -1.44 0.59 -3.81
N GLY A 63 -0.20 0.24 -3.44
CA GLY A 63 0.46 -0.97 -3.89
C GLY A 63 0.85 -0.94 -5.37
N TYR A 64 0.73 -2.07 -6.04
CA TYR A 64 1.06 -2.19 -7.48
C TYR A 64 0.30 -1.19 -8.35
N LYS A 65 -0.95 -0.89 -8.02
CA LYS A 65 -1.74 0.11 -8.74
C LYS A 65 -1.15 1.51 -8.62
N ALA A 66 -0.57 1.83 -7.46
CA ALA A 66 0.09 3.11 -7.25
C ALA A 66 1.40 3.20 -8.04
N GLU A 67 2.19 2.13 -8.07
CA GLU A 67 3.42 2.07 -8.89
C GLU A 67 3.11 2.23 -10.37
N GLU A 68 2.14 1.48 -10.87
CA GLU A 68 1.74 1.52 -12.28
C GLU A 68 1.18 2.90 -12.67
N ALA A 69 0.28 3.45 -11.85
CA ALA A 69 -0.31 4.77 -12.10
C ALA A 69 0.76 5.87 -12.10
N TYR A 70 1.68 5.83 -11.15
CA TYR A 70 2.75 6.82 -11.07
C TYR A 70 3.73 6.72 -12.23
N SER A 71 4.07 5.50 -12.67
CA SER A 71 4.91 5.29 -13.85
C SER A 71 4.29 5.87 -15.11
N ARG A 72 2.97 5.66 -15.31
CA ARG A 72 2.23 6.26 -16.43
C ARG A 72 2.23 7.78 -16.37
N LEU A 73 1.96 8.36 -15.19
CA LEU A 73 1.99 9.81 -15.02
C LEU A 73 3.37 10.40 -15.33
N LEU A 74 4.46 9.68 -15.02
CA LEU A 74 5.82 10.11 -15.38
C LEU A 74 6.05 10.04 -16.88
N GLU A 75 5.60 8.98 -17.54
CA GLU A 75 5.72 8.80 -19.00
C GLU A 75 4.95 9.88 -19.78
N ASP A 76 3.75 10.20 -19.29
CA ASP A 76 2.86 11.19 -19.89
C ASP A 76 3.23 12.65 -19.52
N GLY A 77 4.19 12.84 -18.60
CA GLY A 77 4.57 14.16 -18.11
C GLY A 77 3.53 14.83 -17.20
N GLU A 78 2.60 14.05 -16.66
CA GLU A 78 1.48 14.51 -15.82
C GLU A 78 1.69 14.26 -14.31
N ALA A 79 2.90 13.87 -13.90
CA ALA A 79 3.22 13.57 -12.51
C ALA A 79 3.26 14.80 -11.59
N ASP A 80 3.28 16.01 -12.16
CA ASP A 80 3.35 17.24 -11.39
C ASP A 80 2.13 17.41 -10.49
N GLY A 81 2.42 17.72 -9.22
CA GLY A 81 1.39 17.85 -8.19
C GLY A 81 1.01 16.55 -7.48
N HIS A 82 1.24 15.39 -8.10
CA HIS A 82 1.01 14.10 -7.44
C HIS A 82 2.08 13.81 -6.38
N SER A 83 1.68 13.11 -5.33
CA SER A 83 2.59 12.72 -4.24
C SER A 83 2.69 11.20 -4.16
N TYR A 84 3.89 10.68 -4.41
CA TYR A 84 4.20 9.26 -4.37
C TYR A 84 5.07 8.94 -3.17
N PHE A 85 4.61 8.07 -2.28
CA PHE A 85 5.31 7.66 -1.08
C PHE A 85 5.68 6.18 -1.14
N SER A 86 6.95 5.90 -1.00
CA SER A 86 7.48 4.54 -0.81
C SER A 86 8.42 4.52 0.39
N CYS A 87 8.61 3.34 1.00
CA CYS A 87 9.49 3.15 2.16
C CYS A 87 9.22 4.13 3.32
N PHE A 88 7.98 4.55 3.50
CA PHE A 88 7.60 5.61 4.44
C PHE A 88 7.34 5.11 5.88
N LYS A 89 7.21 3.80 6.08
CA LYS A 89 6.85 3.23 7.39
C LYS A 89 7.78 3.69 8.51
N MET A 90 9.09 3.65 8.29
CA MET A 90 10.07 4.05 9.31
C MET A 90 10.02 5.54 9.62
N LYS A 91 9.60 6.36 8.66
CA LYS A 91 9.41 7.80 8.90
C LYS A 91 8.22 8.09 9.79
N LEU A 92 7.12 7.33 9.65
CA LEU A 92 5.98 7.43 10.55
C LEU A 92 6.35 7.15 12.00
N PHE A 93 7.39 6.34 12.23
CA PHE A 93 7.86 5.99 13.56
C PHE A 93 8.84 7.01 14.15
N GLN A 94 9.62 7.70 13.30
CA GLN A 94 10.67 8.63 13.73
C GLN A 94 10.14 10.01 14.11
N ASP A 95 8.93 10.35 13.72
CA ASP A 95 8.42 11.72 13.77
C ASP A 95 7.43 12.00 14.91
N GLU A 96 7.52 11.27 16.04
CA GLU A 96 6.78 11.66 17.25
C GLU A 96 7.13 13.09 17.72
N ASP A 97 8.30 13.63 17.32
CA ASP A 97 8.77 14.96 17.70
C ASP A 97 8.69 16.04 16.59
N SER A 98 8.37 15.69 15.36
CA SER A 98 8.31 16.66 14.27
C SER A 98 6.91 16.79 13.68
N LYS A 99 6.26 17.93 13.96
CA LYS A 99 4.98 18.34 13.39
C LYS A 99 5.01 18.62 11.87
N GLU A 100 6.05 18.21 11.17
CA GLU A 100 6.26 18.47 9.74
C GLU A 100 5.92 17.32 8.80
N LEU A 101 5.21 16.29 9.28
CA LEU A 101 4.99 15.06 8.55
C LEU A 101 3.98 15.12 7.41
N VAL A 102 3.29 16.21 7.23
CA VAL A 102 2.33 16.36 6.13
C VAL A 102 2.73 17.55 5.28
N HIS A 103 3.90 17.47 4.66
CA HIS A 103 4.17 18.39 3.56
C HIS A 103 3.66 17.75 2.27
N PRO A 104 2.67 18.36 1.58
CA PRO A 104 2.11 17.82 0.32
C PRO A 104 3.10 17.77 -0.84
N ARG A 105 4.37 18.08 -0.61
CA ARG A 105 5.44 18.15 -1.61
C ARG A 105 6.58 17.15 -1.38
N LEU A 106 6.42 16.14 -0.56
CA LEU A 106 7.40 15.06 -0.49
C LEU A 106 7.27 14.19 -1.75
N LYS A 107 7.80 14.72 -2.83
CA LYS A 107 8.01 14.01 -4.09
C LYS A 107 8.96 12.85 -3.82
N VAL A 108 8.49 11.63 -4.10
CA VAL A 108 9.31 10.41 -4.17
C VAL A 108 10.34 10.27 -3.05
N LEU A 109 9.93 9.67 -1.95
CA LEU A 109 10.85 9.13 -0.96
C LEU A 109 11.29 7.74 -1.41
N ARG A 110 12.28 7.69 -2.24
CA ARG A 110 13.06 6.46 -2.45
C ARG A 110 14.17 6.36 -1.43
#